data_4c1d358f3aea02d0168f0f310f3ed4bc
#
_entry.id   4c1d358f3aea02d0168f0f310f3ed4bc
#
_cell.length_a   1.000
_cell.length_b   1.000
_cell.length_c   1.000
_cell.angle_alpha   90.00
_cell.angle_beta   90.00
_cell.angle_gamma   90.00
#
_symmetry.space_group_name_H-M   'P 1'
#
loop_
_entity.id
_entity.type
_entity.pdbx_description
1 polymer ?
#
loop_
_entity_poly.entity_id
_entity_poly.type
_entity_poly.pdbx_seq_one_letter_code
_entity_poly.pdbx_strand_id
1 'polypeptide(L)'
;MKESQKKFAQKLASYADVYVNDAFGTAHRKHASTAVIADYFDKDSKMLGYLMEKEVTAIDNVLKNAQHPFTAIIGGSKVSSKLGVIKNLLDKVDNLIIGGGMGYTFIKAQGGHIGDSLHEDDLMPEALNVIKAAKEKGVTLSLSVATVAGDSFSNDANRKVVDIYNIPDGWEGMDASEESIENWKKIILSSKTILWNGPVGVFEFENFAHGTGEIAKAVAQATQENGAYSLVGGGDSVAAVNKFGLADKVSYVSTGGGAMLEAIEGKVLPGVAAIKGE
;
A
#
# COMPACT_ATOMS: atom_id res chain seq x y z
N MET A 1 -22.30 6.97 18.96
CA MET A 1 -21.31 6.67 20.03
C MET A 1 -22.04 6.15 21.25
N LYS A 2 -21.59 5.02 21.82
CA LYS A 2 -22.25 4.40 22.98
C LYS A 2 -21.96 5.21 24.24
N GLU A 3 -22.96 5.35 25.13
CA GLU A 3 -22.82 6.06 26.42
C GLU A 3 -21.70 5.46 27.29
N SER A 4 -21.56 4.13 27.27
CA SER A 4 -20.49 3.42 27.98
C SER A 4 -19.08 3.83 27.51
N GLN A 5 -18.92 4.12 26.21
CA GLN A 5 -17.65 4.57 25.63
C GLN A 5 -17.28 5.96 26.14
N LYS A 6 -18.25 6.88 26.24
CA LYS A 6 -18.02 8.22 26.79
C LYS A 6 -17.63 8.15 28.28
N LYS A 7 -18.39 7.40 29.09
CA LYS A 7 -18.08 7.21 30.51
C LYS A 7 -16.68 6.63 30.72
N PHE A 8 -16.28 5.68 29.88
CA PHE A 8 -14.95 5.10 29.95
C PHE A 8 -13.88 6.12 29.57
N ALA A 9 -14.05 6.89 28.49
CA ALA A 9 -13.14 7.96 28.09
C ALA A 9 -12.99 9.04 29.17
N GLN A 10 -14.12 9.48 29.76
CA GLN A 10 -14.13 10.43 30.88
C GLN A 10 -13.36 9.90 32.11
N LYS A 11 -13.56 8.63 32.44
CA LYS A 11 -12.84 7.97 33.53
C LYS A 11 -11.35 7.94 33.27
N LEU A 12 -10.90 7.60 32.06
CA LEU A 12 -9.49 7.62 31.68
C LEU A 12 -8.91 9.04 31.77
N ALA A 13 -9.63 10.03 31.25
CA ALA A 13 -9.19 11.43 31.26
C ALA A 13 -9.00 11.97 32.69
N SER A 14 -9.80 11.47 33.68
CA SER A 14 -9.67 11.91 35.06
C SER A 14 -8.38 11.50 35.77
N TYR A 15 -7.52 10.72 35.12
CA TYR A 15 -6.24 10.26 35.70
C TYR A 15 -5.04 11.16 35.39
N ALA A 16 -5.18 12.12 34.47
CA ALA A 16 -4.05 12.94 34.03
C ALA A 16 -4.52 14.34 33.59
N ASP A 17 -3.59 15.29 33.62
CA ASP A 17 -3.83 16.67 33.19
C ASP A 17 -3.51 16.90 31.69
N VAL A 18 -2.76 15.97 31.07
CA VAL A 18 -2.33 16.04 29.69
C VAL A 18 -2.57 14.70 28.99
N TYR A 19 -2.97 14.75 27.74
CA TYR A 19 -3.18 13.59 26.88
C TYR A 19 -2.23 13.60 25.69
N VAL A 20 -1.44 12.54 25.54
CA VAL A 20 -0.60 12.31 24.37
C VAL A 20 -1.10 11.08 23.63
N ASN A 21 -1.49 11.25 22.35
CA ASN A 21 -1.85 10.13 21.50
C ASN A 21 -0.65 9.70 20.64
N ASP A 22 -0.13 8.52 20.90
CA ASP A 22 0.97 7.92 20.12
C ASP A 22 0.61 6.55 19.51
N ALA A 23 -0.72 6.28 19.37
CA ALA A 23 -1.26 5.01 18.91
C ALA A 23 -1.71 5.09 17.44
N PHE A 24 -0.77 5.23 16.49
CA PHE A 24 -1.08 5.38 15.07
C PHE A 24 -1.81 4.15 14.48
N GLY A 25 -1.41 2.94 14.85
CA GLY A 25 -2.04 1.71 14.33
C GLY A 25 -3.55 1.61 14.54
N THR A 26 -4.11 2.35 15.52
CA THR A 26 -5.55 2.42 15.79
C THR A 26 -6.18 3.78 15.46
N ALA A 27 -5.43 4.70 14.86
CA ALA A 27 -5.88 6.07 14.60
C ALA A 27 -7.10 6.16 13.68
N HIS A 28 -7.32 5.15 12.83
CA HIS A 28 -8.49 5.02 11.94
C HIS A 28 -9.79 4.63 12.67
N ARG A 29 -9.73 4.32 13.98
CA ARG A 29 -10.88 3.88 14.77
C ARG A 29 -11.21 4.90 15.85
N LYS A 30 -12.53 5.21 16.00
CA LYS A 30 -13.02 6.11 17.06
C LYS A 30 -13.13 5.38 18.39
N HIS A 31 -11.99 4.92 18.96
CA HIS A 31 -11.94 4.27 20.26
C HIS A 31 -12.03 5.29 21.41
N ALA A 32 -12.47 4.82 22.60
CA ALA A 32 -12.54 5.64 23.80
C ALA A 32 -11.19 6.24 24.17
N SER A 33 -10.11 5.43 24.13
CA SER A 33 -8.77 5.81 24.58
C SER A 33 -7.92 6.54 23.54
N THR A 34 -8.30 6.56 22.26
CA THR A 34 -7.48 7.14 21.17
C THR A 34 -8.14 8.28 20.41
N ALA A 35 -9.46 8.46 20.57
CA ALA A 35 -10.20 9.55 19.94
C ALA A 35 -11.13 10.25 20.90
N VAL A 36 -12.08 9.50 21.55
CA VAL A 36 -13.12 10.10 22.40
C VAL A 36 -12.54 10.78 23.65
N ILE A 37 -11.45 10.25 24.19
CA ILE A 37 -10.75 10.81 25.35
C ILE A 37 -10.29 12.25 25.12
N ALA A 38 -9.94 12.62 23.88
CA ALA A 38 -9.50 13.95 23.53
C ALA A 38 -10.59 15.04 23.73
N ASP A 39 -11.86 14.66 23.77
CA ASP A 39 -12.98 15.56 24.03
C ASP A 39 -12.98 16.09 25.51
N TYR A 40 -12.21 15.47 26.40
CA TYR A 40 -12.11 15.82 27.83
C TYR A 40 -10.84 16.59 28.16
N PHE A 41 -10.06 16.99 27.18
CA PHE A 41 -8.86 17.83 27.34
C PHE A 41 -8.97 19.09 26.52
N ASP A 42 -8.47 20.19 27.08
CA ASP A 42 -8.34 21.45 26.36
C ASP A 42 -7.34 21.31 25.21
N LYS A 43 -7.40 22.23 24.25
CA LYS A 43 -6.56 22.20 23.06
C LYS A 43 -5.07 22.15 23.38
N ASP A 44 -4.64 22.87 24.40
CA ASP A 44 -3.22 22.95 24.81
C ASP A 44 -2.77 21.78 25.72
N SER A 45 -3.73 20.96 26.15
CA SER A 45 -3.49 19.78 27.00
C SER A 45 -3.61 18.45 26.26
N LYS A 46 -3.72 18.47 24.93
CA LYS A 46 -3.72 17.27 24.08
C LYS A 46 -2.83 17.43 22.88
N MET A 47 -2.05 16.40 22.57
CA MET A 47 -1.07 16.45 21.51
C MET A 47 -0.81 15.08 20.87
N LEU A 48 -0.23 15.07 19.68
CA LEU A 48 0.33 13.86 19.08
C LEU A 48 1.64 13.49 19.75
N GLY A 49 1.87 12.21 19.95
CA GLY A 49 3.18 11.70 20.32
C GLY A 49 4.11 11.62 19.12
N TYR A 50 5.38 11.33 19.38
CA TYR A 50 6.42 11.34 18.34
C TYR A 50 6.20 10.31 17.21
N LEU A 51 5.63 9.13 17.52
CA LEU A 51 5.30 8.15 16.50
C LEU A 51 4.16 8.67 15.61
N MET A 52 3.09 9.15 16.22
CA MET A 52 1.95 9.72 15.49
C MET A 52 2.36 10.88 14.59
N GLU A 53 3.22 11.77 15.08
CA GLU A 53 3.73 12.91 14.30
C GLU A 53 4.54 12.43 13.09
N LYS A 54 5.44 11.47 13.27
CA LYS A 54 6.24 10.89 12.17
C LYS A 54 5.36 10.22 11.12
N GLU A 55 4.37 9.44 11.55
CA GLU A 55 3.44 8.75 10.66
C GLU A 55 2.60 9.73 9.82
N VAL A 56 2.02 10.74 10.48
CA VAL A 56 1.24 11.78 9.81
C VAL A 56 2.11 12.57 8.84
N THR A 57 3.33 12.94 9.25
CA THR A 57 4.28 13.65 8.39
C THR A 57 4.68 12.81 7.17
N ALA A 58 4.95 11.51 7.38
CA ALA A 58 5.31 10.60 6.28
C ALA A 58 4.18 10.48 5.24
N ILE A 59 2.93 10.41 5.71
CA ILE A 59 1.75 10.38 4.83
C ILE A 59 1.58 11.71 4.11
N ASP A 60 1.71 12.83 4.81
CA ASP A 60 1.58 14.16 4.23
C ASP A 60 2.65 14.41 3.15
N ASN A 61 3.87 13.88 3.31
CA ASN A 61 4.94 13.96 2.31
C ASN A 61 4.56 13.26 1.00
N VAL A 62 3.74 12.21 1.03
CA VAL A 62 3.27 11.50 -0.17
C VAL A 62 1.96 12.07 -0.71
N LEU A 63 1.04 12.53 0.16
CA LEU A 63 -0.29 12.95 -0.29
C LEU A 63 -0.40 14.44 -0.60
N LYS A 64 0.36 15.28 0.12
CA LYS A 64 0.25 16.76 0.02
C LYS A 64 1.52 17.40 -0.54
N ASN A 65 2.69 16.80 -0.30
CA ASN A 65 3.99 17.39 -0.59
C ASN A 65 4.80 16.54 -1.60
N ALA A 66 4.14 15.65 -2.33
CA ALA A 66 4.81 14.78 -3.29
C ALA A 66 5.58 15.58 -4.33
N GLN A 67 6.84 15.18 -4.56
CA GLN A 67 7.62 15.64 -5.70
C GLN A 67 7.44 14.68 -6.87
N HIS A 68 7.29 15.21 -8.07
CA HIS A 68 7.07 14.44 -9.28
C HIS A 68 8.40 14.11 -10.02
N PRO A 69 8.52 12.95 -10.68
CA PRO A 69 7.47 11.93 -10.84
C PRO A 69 7.13 11.21 -9.54
N PHE A 70 5.83 11.05 -9.27
CA PHE A 70 5.33 10.27 -8.16
C PHE A 70 4.83 8.90 -8.64
N THR A 71 5.40 7.84 -8.11
CA THR A 71 5.03 6.44 -8.43
C THR A 71 4.40 5.77 -7.22
N ALA A 72 3.21 5.20 -7.43
CA ALA A 72 2.61 4.27 -6.48
C ALA A 72 2.78 2.83 -6.97
N ILE A 73 3.23 1.95 -6.07
CA ILE A 73 3.35 0.50 -6.28
C ILE A 73 2.31 -0.15 -5.39
N ILE A 74 1.28 -0.70 -6.00
CA ILE A 74 0.15 -1.32 -5.30
C ILE A 74 0.11 -2.79 -5.69
N GLY A 75 0.31 -3.65 -4.69
CA GLY A 75 0.31 -5.10 -4.87
C GLY A 75 -0.59 -5.81 -3.87
N GLY A 76 -0.43 -7.13 -3.82
CA GLY A 76 -1.22 -8.02 -2.97
C GLY A 76 -2.23 -8.85 -3.74
N SER A 77 -3.11 -9.55 -3.02
CA SER A 77 -3.97 -10.59 -3.59
C SER A 77 -5.26 -10.08 -4.22
N LYS A 78 -5.87 -9.00 -3.70
CA LYS A 78 -7.25 -8.61 -4.03
C LYS A 78 -7.41 -7.13 -4.35
N VAL A 79 -8.07 -6.84 -5.47
CA VAL A 79 -8.46 -5.47 -5.88
C VAL A 79 -9.41 -4.85 -4.86
N SER A 80 -10.38 -5.63 -4.33
CA SER A 80 -11.40 -5.17 -3.37
C SER A 80 -10.79 -4.48 -2.16
N SER A 81 -9.64 -4.96 -1.70
CA SER A 81 -8.95 -4.39 -0.53
C SER A 81 -8.18 -3.09 -0.80
N LYS A 82 -7.97 -2.74 -2.07
CA LYS A 82 -7.11 -1.61 -2.49
C LYS A 82 -7.82 -0.61 -3.40
N LEU A 83 -9.04 -0.88 -3.82
CA LEU A 83 -9.75 -0.07 -4.82
C LEU A 83 -9.88 1.41 -4.39
N GLY A 84 -10.18 1.66 -3.11
CA GLY A 84 -10.25 3.02 -2.57
C GLY A 84 -8.91 3.75 -2.63
N VAL A 85 -7.82 3.06 -2.30
CA VAL A 85 -6.44 3.57 -2.40
C VAL A 85 -6.11 3.91 -3.85
N ILE A 86 -6.35 2.96 -4.78
CA ILE A 86 -6.07 3.15 -6.21
C ILE A 86 -6.82 4.37 -6.75
N LYS A 87 -8.12 4.47 -6.49
CA LYS A 87 -8.95 5.59 -6.97
C LYS A 87 -8.46 6.95 -6.47
N ASN A 88 -8.08 7.06 -5.20
CA ASN A 88 -7.58 8.31 -4.64
C ASN A 88 -6.18 8.68 -5.18
N LEU A 89 -5.35 7.68 -5.46
CA LEU A 89 -4.00 7.91 -5.99
C LEU A 89 -3.99 8.36 -7.45
N LEU A 90 -4.99 7.99 -8.25
CA LEU A 90 -5.07 8.41 -9.67
C LEU A 90 -5.07 9.94 -9.87
N ASP A 91 -5.44 10.72 -8.86
CA ASP A 91 -5.39 12.19 -8.91
C ASP A 91 -4.05 12.77 -8.45
N LYS A 92 -3.09 11.93 -8.06
CA LYS A 92 -1.86 12.36 -7.38
C LYS A 92 -0.58 11.83 -8.03
N VAL A 93 -0.66 10.66 -8.68
CA VAL A 93 0.53 9.96 -9.19
C VAL A 93 0.74 10.19 -10.69
N ASP A 94 1.98 10.11 -11.12
CA ASP A 94 2.34 10.04 -12.55
C ASP A 94 2.36 8.59 -13.02
N ASN A 95 2.75 7.65 -12.14
CA ASN A 95 2.84 6.24 -12.47
C ASN A 95 2.13 5.40 -11.39
N LEU A 96 1.38 4.40 -11.84
CA LEU A 96 0.74 3.42 -11.00
C LEU A 96 1.14 2.02 -11.44
N ILE A 97 1.95 1.34 -10.62
CA ILE A 97 2.32 -0.06 -10.82
C ILE A 97 1.34 -0.93 -10.05
N ILE A 98 0.69 -1.87 -10.73
CA ILE A 98 -0.18 -2.87 -10.12
C ILE A 98 0.44 -4.24 -10.31
N GLY A 99 0.79 -4.89 -9.19
CA GLY A 99 1.41 -6.21 -9.15
C GLY A 99 0.68 -7.19 -8.23
N GLY A 100 1.25 -8.40 -8.12
CA GLY A 100 0.66 -9.46 -7.31
C GLY A 100 -0.63 -10.02 -7.89
N GLY A 101 -1.36 -10.82 -7.10
CA GLY A 101 -2.58 -11.51 -7.50
C GLY A 101 -3.68 -10.60 -8.04
N MET A 102 -3.79 -9.38 -7.49
CA MET A 102 -4.77 -8.40 -7.96
C MET A 102 -4.57 -8.00 -9.44
N GLY A 103 -3.34 -8.09 -9.96
CA GLY A 103 -3.04 -7.78 -11.35
C GLY A 103 -3.80 -8.66 -12.34
N TYR A 104 -4.05 -9.93 -11.99
CA TYR A 104 -4.77 -10.86 -12.88
C TYR A 104 -6.24 -10.49 -13.10
N THR A 105 -6.87 -9.81 -12.12
CA THR A 105 -8.21 -9.23 -12.32
C THR A 105 -8.19 -8.18 -13.45
N PHE A 106 -7.17 -7.34 -13.51
CA PHE A 106 -7.00 -6.35 -14.58
C PHE A 106 -6.74 -7.01 -15.94
N ILE A 107 -5.94 -8.06 -15.96
CA ILE A 107 -5.63 -8.80 -17.21
C ILE A 107 -6.88 -9.51 -17.72
N LYS A 108 -7.61 -10.22 -16.85
CA LYS A 108 -8.86 -10.90 -17.23
C LYS A 108 -9.92 -9.91 -17.74
N ALA A 109 -10.04 -8.76 -17.07
CA ALA A 109 -10.96 -7.69 -17.48
C ALA A 109 -10.68 -7.17 -18.91
N GLN A 110 -9.43 -7.24 -19.35
CA GLN A 110 -9.00 -6.88 -20.71
C GLN A 110 -9.11 -8.05 -21.73
N GLY A 111 -9.68 -9.19 -21.31
CA GLY A 111 -9.87 -10.36 -22.18
C GLY A 111 -8.69 -11.35 -22.15
N GLY A 112 -7.74 -11.19 -21.25
CA GLY A 112 -6.63 -12.14 -21.07
C GLY A 112 -7.08 -13.48 -20.49
N HIS A 113 -6.41 -14.55 -20.89
CA HIS A 113 -6.54 -15.89 -20.30
C HIS A 113 -5.53 -16.02 -19.17
N ILE A 114 -6.02 -16.16 -17.93
CA ILE A 114 -5.18 -16.10 -16.73
C ILE A 114 -5.00 -17.46 -16.04
N GLY A 115 -5.39 -18.57 -16.68
CA GLY A 115 -5.36 -19.91 -16.09
C GLY A 115 -6.12 -19.95 -14.76
N ASP A 116 -5.50 -20.56 -13.76
CA ASP A 116 -6.05 -20.71 -12.41
C ASP A 116 -5.66 -19.55 -11.47
N SER A 117 -5.10 -18.45 -12.02
CA SER A 117 -4.63 -17.31 -11.22
C SER A 117 -5.73 -16.66 -10.40
N LEU A 118 -5.38 -16.22 -9.21
CA LEU A 118 -6.28 -15.51 -8.29
C LEU A 118 -6.87 -14.26 -8.96
N HIS A 119 -8.19 -14.09 -8.90
CA HIS A 119 -8.89 -12.94 -9.46
C HIS A 119 -10.25 -12.72 -8.80
N GLU A 120 -10.86 -11.56 -9.07
CA GLU A 120 -12.18 -11.19 -8.56
C GLU A 120 -13.07 -10.77 -9.74
N ASP A 121 -13.95 -11.68 -10.21
CA ASP A 121 -14.82 -11.45 -11.37
C ASP A 121 -15.74 -10.23 -11.19
N ASP A 122 -16.30 -10.07 -10.00
CA ASP A 122 -17.20 -8.95 -9.68
C ASP A 122 -16.49 -7.58 -9.75
N LEU A 123 -15.16 -7.55 -9.72
CA LEU A 123 -14.36 -6.31 -9.80
C LEU A 123 -13.76 -6.06 -11.18
N MET A 124 -14.00 -6.90 -12.16
CA MET A 124 -13.55 -6.66 -13.55
C MET A 124 -14.06 -5.32 -14.12
N PRO A 125 -15.34 -4.92 -13.92
CA PRO A 125 -15.80 -3.59 -14.35
C PRO A 125 -15.05 -2.44 -13.69
N GLU A 126 -14.72 -2.57 -12.40
CA GLU A 126 -13.95 -1.56 -11.67
C GLU A 126 -12.48 -1.50 -12.14
N ALA A 127 -11.89 -2.64 -12.48
CA ALA A 127 -10.55 -2.69 -13.08
C ALA A 127 -10.51 -1.94 -14.42
N LEU A 128 -11.51 -2.14 -15.28
CA LEU A 128 -11.63 -1.38 -16.54
C LEU A 128 -11.85 0.12 -16.30
N ASN A 129 -12.64 0.50 -15.29
CA ASN A 129 -12.83 1.89 -14.90
C ASN A 129 -11.51 2.55 -14.44
N VAL A 130 -10.69 1.82 -13.68
CA VAL A 130 -9.36 2.28 -13.25
C VAL A 130 -8.44 2.49 -14.46
N ILE A 131 -8.38 1.54 -15.39
CA ILE A 131 -7.59 1.66 -16.64
C ILE A 131 -8.00 2.90 -17.43
N LYS A 132 -9.30 3.08 -17.61
CA LYS A 132 -9.86 4.22 -18.33
C LYS A 132 -9.52 5.54 -17.62
N ALA A 133 -9.75 5.62 -16.31
CA ALA A 133 -9.47 6.81 -15.52
C ALA A 133 -7.96 7.16 -15.50
N ALA A 134 -7.08 6.17 -15.42
CA ALA A 134 -5.64 6.38 -15.52
C ALA A 134 -5.28 7.04 -16.86
N LYS A 135 -5.82 6.51 -17.98
CA LYS A 135 -5.58 7.08 -19.31
C LYS A 135 -6.12 8.52 -19.43
N GLU A 136 -7.32 8.78 -18.94
CA GLU A 136 -7.93 10.12 -18.97
C GLU A 136 -7.17 11.16 -18.14
N LYS A 137 -6.53 10.71 -17.06
CA LYS A 137 -5.73 11.56 -16.16
C LYS A 137 -4.25 11.66 -16.55
N GLY A 138 -3.82 10.96 -17.61
CA GLY A 138 -2.43 10.93 -18.03
C GLY A 138 -1.51 10.12 -17.10
N VAL A 139 -2.08 9.24 -16.26
CA VAL A 139 -1.32 8.35 -15.39
C VAL A 139 -0.84 7.13 -16.17
N THR A 140 0.44 6.82 -16.10
CA THR A 140 1.00 5.60 -16.65
C THR A 140 0.65 4.42 -15.75
N LEU A 141 -0.35 3.63 -16.15
CA LEU A 141 -0.68 2.36 -15.50
C LEU A 141 0.21 1.24 -16.03
N SER A 142 0.98 0.60 -15.16
CA SER A 142 1.89 -0.49 -15.51
C SER A 142 1.47 -1.79 -14.84
N LEU A 143 1.09 -2.78 -15.66
CA LEU A 143 0.84 -4.16 -15.26
C LEU A 143 2.03 -5.04 -15.64
N SER A 144 2.12 -6.27 -15.10
CA SER A 144 3.05 -7.28 -15.59
C SER A 144 2.82 -7.55 -17.08
N VAL A 145 3.90 -7.79 -17.82
CA VAL A 145 3.84 -8.23 -19.23
C VAL A 145 3.94 -9.75 -19.35
N ALA A 146 4.63 -10.37 -18.40
CA ALA A 146 4.73 -11.82 -18.24
C ALA A 146 4.82 -12.18 -16.75
N THR A 147 4.57 -13.43 -16.41
CA THR A 147 4.58 -13.91 -15.02
C THR A 147 5.38 -15.20 -14.89
N VAL A 148 5.95 -15.42 -13.72
CA VAL A 148 6.42 -16.74 -13.30
C VAL A 148 5.20 -17.48 -12.77
N ALA A 149 4.72 -18.46 -13.56
CA ALA A 149 3.59 -19.28 -13.20
C ALA A 149 4.03 -20.57 -12.53
N GLY A 150 3.24 -21.01 -11.52
CA GLY A 150 3.34 -22.32 -10.87
C GLY A 150 2.20 -23.23 -11.28
N ASP A 151 2.41 -24.55 -11.26
CA ASP A 151 1.37 -25.58 -11.48
C ASP A 151 0.63 -25.96 -10.19
N SER A 152 0.94 -25.29 -9.10
CA SER A 152 0.26 -25.41 -7.80
C SER A 152 0.67 -24.25 -6.89
N PHE A 153 -0.16 -23.90 -5.91
CA PHE A 153 0.19 -22.91 -4.88
C PHE A 153 1.15 -23.49 -3.85
N SER A 154 2.41 -23.64 -4.24
CA SER A 154 3.46 -24.25 -3.42
C SER A 154 4.82 -23.63 -3.76
N ASN A 155 5.71 -23.53 -2.76
CA ASN A 155 7.10 -23.12 -3.00
C ASN A 155 7.81 -24.05 -3.99
N ASP A 156 7.47 -25.33 -4.00
CA ASP A 156 8.13 -26.36 -4.80
C ASP A 156 7.38 -26.69 -6.11
N ALA A 157 6.41 -25.83 -6.49
CA ALA A 157 5.71 -25.95 -7.76
C ALA A 157 6.67 -25.93 -8.95
N ASN A 158 6.35 -26.67 -10.02
CA ASN A 158 7.03 -26.47 -11.29
C ASN A 158 6.78 -25.04 -11.77
N ARG A 159 7.80 -24.43 -12.35
CA ARG A 159 7.77 -23.01 -12.74
C ARG A 159 8.05 -22.82 -14.21
N LYS A 160 7.36 -21.90 -14.82
CA LYS A 160 7.64 -21.39 -16.17
C LYS A 160 7.28 -19.93 -16.28
N VAL A 161 8.01 -19.19 -17.13
CA VAL A 161 7.63 -17.84 -17.53
C VAL A 161 6.64 -17.94 -18.68
N VAL A 162 5.51 -17.22 -18.55
CA VAL A 162 4.46 -17.19 -19.57
C VAL A 162 3.99 -15.76 -19.78
N ASP A 163 3.48 -15.48 -20.97
CA ASP A 163 2.82 -14.21 -21.29
C ASP A 163 1.62 -14.00 -20.34
N ILE A 164 1.44 -12.77 -19.86
CA ILE A 164 0.43 -12.46 -18.84
C ILE A 164 -1.00 -12.65 -19.34
N TYR A 165 -1.24 -12.52 -20.66
CA TYR A 165 -2.55 -12.71 -21.29
C TYR A 165 -2.82 -14.15 -21.71
N ASN A 166 -1.85 -15.07 -21.55
CA ASN A 166 -1.92 -16.46 -22.02
C ASN A 166 -1.37 -17.45 -20.99
N ILE A 167 -1.80 -17.35 -19.74
CA ILE A 167 -1.46 -18.33 -18.71
C ILE A 167 -2.25 -19.61 -18.94
N PRO A 168 -1.61 -20.79 -19.12
CA PRO A 168 -2.32 -22.04 -19.40
C PRO A 168 -3.22 -22.49 -18.26
N ASP A 169 -4.27 -23.24 -18.56
CA ASP A 169 -5.08 -23.94 -17.56
C ASP A 169 -4.21 -24.87 -16.69
N GLY A 170 -4.56 -24.98 -15.42
CA GLY A 170 -3.75 -25.70 -14.42
C GLY A 170 -2.48 -24.97 -13.98
N TRP A 171 -2.29 -23.71 -14.40
CA TRP A 171 -1.19 -22.85 -13.98
C TRP A 171 -1.71 -21.54 -13.41
N GLU A 172 -1.07 -21.06 -12.37
CA GLU A 172 -1.39 -19.75 -11.76
C GLU A 172 -0.17 -18.85 -11.70
N GLY A 173 -0.36 -17.57 -11.95
CA GLY A 173 0.70 -16.59 -11.83
C GLY A 173 1.07 -16.33 -10.37
N MET A 174 2.35 -16.43 -10.04
CA MET A 174 2.82 -16.33 -8.66
C MET A 174 3.88 -15.27 -8.43
N ASP A 175 4.64 -14.85 -9.47
CA ASP A 175 5.61 -13.76 -9.35
C ASP A 175 5.73 -13.00 -10.67
N ALA A 176 6.28 -11.80 -10.63
CA ALA A 176 6.59 -11.02 -11.82
C ALA A 176 7.76 -11.64 -12.60
N SER A 177 7.71 -11.58 -13.94
CA SER A 177 8.84 -11.95 -14.78
C SER A 177 9.95 -10.90 -14.74
N GLU A 178 11.17 -11.32 -15.15
CA GLU A 178 12.30 -10.40 -15.25
C GLU A 178 12.01 -9.18 -16.14
N GLU A 179 11.31 -9.38 -17.25
CA GLU A 179 10.91 -8.29 -18.15
C GLU A 179 9.98 -7.29 -17.45
N SER A 180 9.00 -7.78 -16.69
CA SER A 180 8.10 -6.93 -15.89
C SER A 180 8.86 -6.15 -14.82
N ILE A 181 9.77 -6.83 -14.12
CA ILE A 181 10.63 -6.24 -13.08
C ILE A 181 11.49 -5.12 -13.67
N GLU A 182 12.17 -5.35 -14.79
CA GLU A 182 13.03 -4.35 -15.43
C GLU A 182 12.25 -3.12 -15.92
N ASN A 183 11.02 -3.33 -16.42
CA ASN A 183 10.14 -2.22 -16.79
C ASN A 183 9.74 -1.38 -15.57
N TRP A 184 9.40 -2.02 -14.45
CA TRP A 184 9.05 -1.34 -13.21
C TRP A 184 10.24 -0.66 -12.55
N LYS A 185 11.42 -1.27 -12.57
CA LYS A 185 12.68 -0.67 -12.06
C LYS A 185 12.98 0.66 -12.75
N LYS A 186 12.82 0.74 -14.07
CA LYS A 186 13.02 2.01 -14.82
C LYS A 186 12.10 3.12 -14.30
N ILE A 187 10.82 2.81 -14.04
CA ILE A 187 9.84 3.75 -13.51
C ILE A 187 10.23 4.16 -12.08
N ILE A 188 10.54 3.20 -11.23
CA ILE A 188 10.89 3.43 -9.81
C ILE A 188 12.13 4.30 -9.69
N LEU A 189 13.19 3.98 -10.44
CA LEU A 189 14.46 4.72 -10.39
C LEU A 189 14.36 6.15 -10.91
N SER A 190 13.38 6.47 -11.75
CA SER A 190 13.13 7.84 -12.22
C SER A 190 12.27 8.66 -11.27
N SER A 191 11.69 8.05 -10.24
CA SER A 191 10.72 8.68 -9.33
C SER A 191 11.38 9.60 -8.32
N LYS A 192 10.63 10.64 -7.89
CA LYS A 192 11.01 11.52 -6.77
C LYS A 192 10.19 11.24 -5.51
N THR A 193 8.98 10.70 -5.67
CA THR A 193 8.16 10.20 -4.59
C THR A 193 7.73 8.78 -4.91
N ILE A 194 7.80 7.89 -3.93
CA ILE A 194 7.42 6.49 -4.06
C ILE A 194 6.52 6.11 -2.88
N LEU A 195 5.35 5.55 -3.19
CA LEU A 195 4.50 4.87 -2.23
C LEU A 195 4.47 3.39 -2.58
N TRP A 196 4.86 2.52 -1.65
CA TRP A 196 4.80 1.08 -1.86
C TRP A 196 3.88 0.41 -0.84
N ASN A 197 2.82 -0.24 -1.34
CA ASN A 197 1.84 -0.96 -0.54
C ASN A 197 1.42 -2.28 -1.21
N GLY A 198 1.97 -3.38 -0.75
CA GLY A 198 1.69 -4.75 -1.20
C GLY A 198 2.79 -5.35 -2.09
N PRO A 199 3.09 -6.64 -1.90
CA PRO A 199 4.07 -7.37 -2.70
C PRO A 199 3.59 -7.57 -4.14
N VAL A 200 4.54 -7.78 -5.05
CA VAL A 200 4.25 -8.00 -6.47
C VAL A 200 4.27 -9.49 -6.87
N GLY A 201 4.53 -10.38 -5.91
CA GLY A 201 4.51 -11.83 -6.05
C GLY A 201 4.24 -12.52 -4.71
N VAL A 202 4.21 -13.85 -4.68
CA VAL A 202 4.05 -14.66 -3.46
C VAL A 202 5.38 -14.74 -2.73
N PHE A 203 5.80 -13.61 -2.15
CA PHE A 203 7.15 -13.44 -1.57
C PHE A 203 7.40 -14.31 -0.34
N GLU A 204 6.37 -14.91 0.24
CA GLU A 204 6.47 -15.90 1.32
C GLU A 204 7.16 -17.18 0.83
N PHE A 205 6.97 -17.51 -0.44
CA PHE A 205 7.65 -18.62 -1.10
C PHE A 205 8.97 -18.13 -1.69
N GLU A 206 10.08 -18.70 -1.27
CA GLU A 206 11.42 -18.27 -1.70
C GLU A 206 11.59 -18.30 -3.22
N ASN A 207 11.00 -19.34 -3.86
CA ASN A 207 11.02 -19.53 -5.29
C ASN A 207 10.16 -18.53 -6.09
N PHE A 208 9.33 -17.71 -5.42
CA PHE A 208 8.45 -16.69 -6.01
C PHE A 208 8.61 -15.32 -5.33
N ALA A 209 9.73 -15.12 -4.63
CA ALA A 209 10.04 -13.89 -3.91
C ALA A 209 10.91 -12.90 -4.71
N HIS A 210 11.41 -13.32 -5.88
CA HIS A 210 12.37 -12.56 -6.66
C HIS A 210 11.83 -11.19 -7.07
N GLY A 211 10.62 -11.15 -7.64
CA GLY A 211 10.00 -9.90 -8.09
C GLY A 211 9.86 -8.88 -6.97
N THR A 212 9.33 -9.30 -5.82
CA THR A 212 9.17 -8.43 -4.65
C THR A 212 10.53 -7.95 -4.12
N GLY A 213 11.54 -8.84 -4.12
CA GLY A 213 12.91 -8.49 -3.71
C GLY A 213 13.56 -7.44 -4.62
N GLU A 214 13.42 -7.58 -5.93
CA GLU A 214 13.96 -6.62 -6.89
C GLU A 214 13.25 -5.26 -6.82
N ILE A 215 11.93 -5.24 -6.61
CA ILE A 215 11.20 -3.99 -6.35
C ILE A 215 11.70 -3.33 -5.06
N ALA A 216 11.88 -4.09 -3.97
CA ALA A 216 12.43 -3.55 -2.72
C ALA A 216 13.82 -2.92 -2.93
N LYS A 217 14.70 -3.59 -3.69
CA LYS A 217 16.02 -3.05 -4.04
C LYS A 217 15.92 -1.77 -4.88
N ALA A 218 15.02 -1.74 -5.87
CA ALA A 218 14.82 -0.56 -6.71
C ALA A 218 14.31 0.64 -5.90
N VAL A 219 13.37 0.43 -4.96
CA VAL A 219 12.88 1.47 -4.05
C VAL A 219 14.00 1.98 -3.15
N ALA A 220 14.79 1.07 -2.58
CA ALA A 220 15.95 1.43 -1.76
C ALA A 220 16.99 2.21 -2.55
N GLN A 221 17.31 1.78 -3.78
CA GLN A 221 18.25 2.47 -4.65
C GLN A 221 17.74 3.87 -5.04
N ALA A 222 16.48 4.00 -5.45
CA ALA A 222 15.88 5.30 -5.77
C ALA A 222 15.98 6.27 -4.58
N THR A 223 15.81 5.75 -3.36
CA THR A 223 15.90 6.54 -2.13
C THR A 223 17.33 6.97 -1.84
N GLN A 224 18.28 6.03 -1.83
CA GLN A 224 19.66 6.28 -1.40
C GLN A 224 20.50 7.02 -2.44
N GLU A 225 20.31 6.71 -3.73
CA GLU A 225 21.15 7.22 -4.80
C GLU A 225 20.50 8.37 -5.58
N ASN A 226 19.17 8.36 -5.75
CA ASN A 226 18.46 9.34 -6.58
C ASN A 226 17.70 10.38 -5.77
N GLY A 227 17.75 10.30 -4.42
CA GLY A 227 17.11 11.25 -3.51
C GLY A 227 15.60 11.19 -3.53
N ALA A 228 14.99 10.06 -3.88
CA ALA A 228 13.55 9.88 -3.82
C ALA A 228 13.07 9.76 -2.36
N TYR A 229 11.89 10.34 -2.07
CA TYR A 229 11.19 10.05 -0.82
C TYR A 229 10.35 8.79 -0.98
N SER A 230 10.57 7.78 -0.14
CA SER A 230 9.84 6.52 -0.21
C SER A 230 9.10 6.20 1.10
N LEU A 231 7.79 5.96 0.97
CA LEU A 231 6.92 5.46 2.04
C LEU A 231 6.54 4.02 1.75
N VAL A 232 6.90 3.10 2.65
CA VAL A 232 6.52 1.69 2.59
C VAL A 232 5.50 1.42 3.69
N GLY A 233 4.39 0.79 3.35
CA GLY A 233 3.38 0.48 4.35
C GLY A 233 2.44 -0.64 3.93
N GLY A 234 1.70 -1.15 4.93
CA GLY A 234 0.95 -2.40 4.84
C GLY A 234 1.77 -3.58 5.32
N GLY A 235 1.11 -4.51 6.04
CA GLY A 235 1.79 -5.62 6.73
C GLY A 235 2.74 -6.40 5.84
N ASP A 236 2.29 -6.78 4.64
CA ASP A 236 3.08 -7.60 3.71
C ASP A 236 4.26 -6.84 3.12
N SER A 237 4.11 -5.53 2.80
CA SER A 237 5.22 -4.71 2.31
C SER A 237 6.28 -4.49 3.38
N VAL A 238 5.85 -4.26 4.63
CA VAL A 238 6.74 -4.14 5.78
C VAL A 238 7.46 -5.46 6.05
N ALA A 239 6.75 -6.59 5.96
CA ALA A 239 7.37 -7.91 6.07
C ALA A 239 8.39 -8.15 4.95
N ALA A 240 8.06 -7.77 3.70
CA ALA A 240 8.95 -7.91 2.56
C ALA A 240 10.23 -7.07 2.73
N VAL A 241 10.10 -5.76 3.01
CA VAL A 241 11.29 -4.88 3.14
C VAL A 241 12.19 -5.31 4.28
N ASN A 242 11.64 -5.87 5.36
CA ASN A 242 12.42 -6.45 6.45
C ASN A 242 13.09 -7.76 6.05
N LYS A 243 12.36 -8.67 5.35
CA LYS A 243 12.91 -9.94 4.85
C LYS A 243 14.15 -9.72 3.97
N PHE A 244 14.13 -8.68 3.14
CA PHE A 244 15.26 -8.34 2.27
C PHE A 244 16.31 -7.42 2.92
N GLY A 245 16.15 -7.06 4.20
CA GLY A 245 17.12 -6.23 4.95
C GLY A 245 17.25 -4.79 4.42
N LEU A 246 16.15 -4.21 3.92
CA LEU A 246 16.15 -2.90 3.26
C LEU A 246 15.32 -1.83 4.00
N ALA A 247 14.80 -2.13 5.20
CA ALA A 247 13.96 -1.22 5.95
C ALA A 247 14.66 0.11 6.31
N ASP A 248 15.96 0.09 6.54
CA ASP A 248 16.80 1.27 6.82
C ASP A 248 17.26 2.01 5.54
N LYS A 249 16.93 1.49 4.36
CA LYS A 249 17.29 2.05 3.06
C LYS A 249 16.15 2.83 2.39
N VAL A 250 14.96 2.82 2.98
CA VAL A 250 13.79 3.60 2.54
C VAL A 250 13.57 4.78 3.47
N SER A 251 12.83 5.81 3.04
CA SER A 251 12.65 7.02 3.85
C SER A 251 11.79 6.79 5.08
N TYR A 252 10.72 6.00 4.95
CA TYR A 252 9.84 5.67 6.07
C TYR A 252 9.14 4.32 5.87
N VAL A 253 9.11 3.51 6.93
CA VAL A 253 8.33 2.27 7.03
C VAL A 253 7.21 2.51 8.02
N SER A 254 5.96 2.56 7.54
CA SER A 254 4.81 2.80 8.39
C SER A 254 4.47 1.61 9.28
N THR A 255 4.20 1.89 10.54
CA THR A 255 3.76 0.89 11.53
C THR A 255 2.23 0.71 11.54
N GLY A 256 1.50 1.57 10.84
CA GLY A 256 0.05 1.74 10.98
C GLY A 256 -0.80 1.09 9.90
N GLY A 257 -0.34 0.06 9.21
CA GLY A 257 -1.03 -0.70 8.15
C GLY A 257 -2.42 -0.21 7.71
N GLY A 258 -3.45 -0.48 8.52
CA GLY A 258 -4.82 -0.07 8.24
C GLY A 258 -5.04 1.44 8.33
N ALA A 259 -4.45 2.11 9.32
CA ALA A 259 -4.58 3.57 9.47
C ALA A 259 -3.92 4.31 8.29
N MET A 260 -2.75 3.86 7.86
CA MET A 260 -2.08 4.41 6.68
C MET A 260 -2.94 4.21 5.41
N LEU A 261 -3.49 3.02 5.19
CA LEU A 261 -4.34 2.76 4.04
C LEU A 261 -5.57 3.67 4.01
N GLU A 262 -6.26 3.83 5.14
CA GLU A 262 -7.42 4.72 5.22
C GLU A 262 -7.04 6.19 4.99
N ALA A 263 -5.88 6.63 5.47
CA ALA A 263 -5.36 7.97 5.17
C ALA A 263 -5.07 8.15 3.68
N ILE A 264 -4.45 7.15 3.03
CA ILE A 264 -4.19 7.17 1.58
C ILE A 264 -5.49 7.14 0.77
N GLU A 265 -6.54 6.49 1.27
CA GLU A 265 -7.91 6.56 0.68
C GLU A 265 -8.54 7.95 0.81
N GLY A 266 -7.92 8.87 1.53
CA GLY A 266 -8.45 10.21 1.78
C GLY A 266 -9.44 10.29 2.95
N LYS A 267 -9.52 9.25 3.77
CA LYS A 267 -10.38 9.23 4.96
C LYS A 267 -9.74 10.00 6.11
N VAL A 268 -10.57 10.71 6.86
CA VAL A 268 -10.15 11.36 8.10
C VAL A 268 -9.86 10.28 9.15
N LEU A 269 -8.67 10.35 9.77
CA LEU A 269 -8.30 9.47 10.87
C LEU A 269 -8.84 10.04 12.19
N PRO A 270 -9.84 9.40 12.85
CA PRO A 270 -10.46 9.95 14.06
C PRO A 270 -9.47 10.24 15.20
N GLY A 271 -8.43 9.41 15.35
CA GLY A 271 -7.40 9.61 16.38
C GLY A 271 -6.49 10.82 16.13
N VAL A 272 -6.32 11.22 14.87
CA VAL A 272 -5.57 12.43 14.48
C VAL A 272 -6.48 13.67 14.57
N ALA A 273 -7.67 13.59 13.98
CA ALA A 273 -8.64 14.68 13.96
C ALA A 273 -9.04 15.14 15.37
N ALA A 274 -9.21 14.21 16.31
CA ALA A 274 -9.54 14.52 17.71
C ALA A 274 -8.48 15.39 18.43
N ILE A 275 -7.21 15.29 17.99
CA ILE A 275 -6.13 16.12 18.53
C ILE A 275 -6.02 17.44 17.77
N LYS A 276 -6.06 17.40 16.43
CA LYS A 276 -5.90 18.59 15.59
C LYS A 276 -7.12 19.50 15.57
N GLY A 277 -8.32 18.99 15.90
CA GLY A 277 -9.58 19.74 15.86
C GLY A 277 -10.14 19.88 14.44
N GLU A 278 -9.88 18.89 13.59
CA GLU A 278 -10.34 18.82 12.18
C GLU A 278 -11.66 18.04 12.04
#